data_9c270e6b3c701bd7ff1044529df9b2ce
#
_entry.id   9c270e6b3c701bd7ff1044529df9b2ce
#
_cell.length_a   1.000
_cell.length_b   1.000
_cell.length_c   1.000
_cell.angle_alpha   90.00
_cell.angle_beta   90.00
_cell.angle_gamma   90.00
#
_symmetry.space_group_name_H-M   'P 1'
#
loop_
_entity.id
_entity.type
_entity.pdbx_description
1 polymer ?
#
loop_
_entity_poly.entity_id
_entity_poly.type
_entity_poly.pdbx_seq_one_letter_code
_entity_poly.pdbx_strand_id
1 'polypeptide(L)'
;KRCLLVERIPVADSGRELVLINLHLEAYDDGEGKAAQTKMLREFLQAEYEKGNYVIAGGDFNQTFPGTLEKYPVKDPSLWIPGVLEQELLPEGWSFVYDDSVPSCRLNNQPYDANDEATQHYLIDGFIISPNVELLSVNTLDKGFVFSDHNPVEMNVKLK
;
A
#
# COMPACT_ATOMS: atom_id res chain seq x y z
N LYS A 1 13.93 11.86 -2.71
CA LYS A 1 13.48 11.94 -1.30
C LYS A 1 11.98 11.77 -1.27
N ARG A 2 11.48 10.93 -0.38
CA ARG A 2 10.06 10.69 -0.12
C ARG A 2 9.69 11.23 1.25
N CYS A 3 8.40 11.42 1.52
CA CYS A 3 7.89 11.85 2.82
C CYS A 3 6.60 11.08 3.14
N LEU A 4 6.24 11.06 4.42
CA LEU A 4 4.94 10.63 4.89
C LEU A 4 4.10 11.89 5.14
N LEU A 5 2.85 11.89 4.67
CA LEU A 5 1.84 12.84 5.10
C LEU A 5 1.06 12.21 6.25
N VAL A 6 1.11 12.84 7.41
CA VAL A 6 0.49 12.31 8.63
C VAL A 6 -0.61 13.24 9.10
N GLU A 7 -1.82 12.72 9.25
CA GLU A 7 -2.94 13.38 9.87
C GLU A 7 -3.32 12.68 11.17
N ARG A 8 -3.68 13.47 12.20
CA ARG A 8 -4.08 12.99 13.52
C ARG A 8 -5.49 13.45 13.83
N ILE A 9 -6.39 12.52 14.00
CA ILE A 9 -7.80 12.78 14.26
C ILE A 9 -8.14 12.29 15.68
N PRO A 10 -8.45 13.18 16.62
CA PRO A 10 -8.88 12.76 17.95
C PRO A 10 -10.13 11.87 17.88
N VAL A 11 -10.08 10.73 18.56
CA VAL A 11 -11.25 9.84 18.69
C VAL A 11 -12.00 10.18 19.96
N ALA A 12 -13.26 10.59 19.82
CA ALA A 12 -14.08 11.06 20.91
C ALA A 12 -14.11 10.06 22.10
N ASP A 13 -14.04 10.59 23.30
CA ASP A 13 -14.15 9.88 24.58
C ASP A 13 -13.11 8.75 24.81
N SER A 14 -12.10 8.64 23.96
CA SER A 14 -11.10 7.56 24.06
C SER A 14 -9.73 8.02 24.59
N GLY A 15 -9.42 9.30 24.49
CA GLY A 15 -8.08 9.85 24.74
C GLY A 15 -7.03 9.39 23.70
N ARG A 16 -7.45 8.76 22.61
CA ARG A 16 -6.62 8.22 21.52
C ARG A 16 -6.80 9.04 20.25
N GLU A 17 -5.88 8.86 19.32
CA GLU A 17 -5.97 9.43 17.97
C GLU A 17 -6.09 8.33 16.92
N LEU A 18 -6.78 8.62 15.83
CA LEU A 18 -6.62 7.91 14.58
C LEU A 18 -5.49 8.61 13.81
N VAL A 19 -4.39 7.90 13.60
CA VAL A 19 -3.22 8.37 12.87
C VAL A 19 -3.31 7.83 11.44
N LEU A 20 -3.63 8.72 10.50
CA LEU A 20 -3.68 8.41 9.07
C LEU A 20 -2.36 8.81 8.43
N ILE A 21 -1.75 7.87 7.72
CA ILE A 21 -0.48 8.07 7.02
C ILE A 21 -0.70 7.83 5.53
N ASN A 22 -0.47 8.86 4.71
CA ASN A 22 -0.41 8.72 3.27
C ASN A 22 1.05 8.63 2.83
N LEU A 23 1.34 7.70 1.93
CA LEU A 23 2.70 7.41 1.48
C LEU A 23 2.79 7.18 -0.04
N HIS A 24 3.99 7.42 -0.57
CA HIS A 24 4.41 6.99 -1.88
C HIS A 24 5.90 6.64 -1.75
N LEU A 25 6.21 5.35 -1.64
CA LEU A 25 7.56 4.86 -1.38
C LEU A 25 8.43 4.86 -2.65
N GLU A 26 9.72 4.58 -2.50
CA GLU A 26 10.68 4.63 -3.59
C GLU A 26 10.45 3.51 -4.62
N ALA A 27 10.52 3.88 -5.90
CA ALA A 27 10.27 2.97 -7.02
C ALA A 27 11.56 2.44 -7.67
N TYR A 28 12.58 3.29 -7.81
CA TYR A 28 13.65 3.12 -8.81
C TYR A 28 15.06 3.00 -8.21
N ASP A 29 15.20 2.63 -6.96
CA ASP A 29 16.51 2.39 -6.37
C ASP A 29 16.99 0.94 -6.55
N ASP A 30 18.20 0.68 -6.07
CA ASP A 30 18.83 -0.66 -6.04
C ASP A 30 18.29 -1.58 -4.93
N GLY A 31 17.29 -1.13 -4.16
CA GLY A 31 16.66 -1.84 -3.04
C GLY A 31 17.06 -1.32 -1.66
N GLU A 32 18.20 -0.65 -1.51
CA GLU A 32 18.62 -0.10 -0.21
C GLU A 32 17.68 0.99 0.29
N GLY A 33 17.26 1.90 -0.58
CA GLY A 33 16.33 2.97 -0.25
C GLY A 33 14.94 2.44 0.09
N LYS A 34 14.44 1.43 -0.64
CA LYS A 34 13.17 0.74 -0.32
C LYS A 34 13.22 0.10 1.06
N ALA A 35 14.28 -0.67 1.34
CA ALA A 35 14.46 -1.33 2.63
C ALA A 35 14.53 -0.32 3.79
N ALA A 36 15.29 0.77 3.61
CA ALA A 36 15.40 1.83 4.61
C ALA A 36 14.06 2.54 4.85
N GLN A 37 13.32 2.87 3.80
CA GLN A 37 12.00 3.51 3.91
C GLN A 37 10.99 2.59 4.59
N THR A 38 10.94 1.32 4.22
CA THR A 38 10.04 0.34 4.82
C THR A 38 10.34 0.14 6.31
N LYS A 39 11.63 0.09 6.68
CA LYS A 39 12.04 0.03 8.09
C LYS A 39 11.59 1.28 8.86
N MET A 40 11.85 2.46 8.33
CA MET A 40 11.43 3.73 8.97
C MET A 40 9.91 3.82 9.10
N LEU A 41 9.16 3.40 8.09
CA LEU A 41 7.71 3.33 8.13
C LEU A 41 7.26 2.42 9.27
N ARG A 42 7.75 1.19 9.32
CA ARG A 42 7.42 0.22 10.39
C ARG A 42 7.69 0.79 11.78
N GLU A 43 8.87 1.38 12.00
CA GLU A 43 9.24 1.99 13.29
C GLU A 43 8.28 3.12 13.67
N PHE A 44 7.90 3.96 12.71
CA PHE A 44 6.94 5.03 12.94
C PHE A 44 5.54 4.49 13.28
N LEU A 45 5.03 3.52 12.53
CA LEU A 45 3.73 2.89 12.76
C LEU A 45 3.67 2.27 14.17
N GLN A 46 4.72 1.52 14.54
CA GLN A 46 4.80 0.86 15.84
C GLN A 46 4.84 1.89 16.98
N ALA A 47 5.63 2.95 16.85
CA ALA A 47 5.72 4.01 17.85
C ALA A 47 4.38 4.73 18.07
N GLU A 48 3.57 4.90 17.03
CA GLU A 48 2.22 5.49 17.16
C GLU A 48 1.24 4.52 17.83
N TYR A 49 1.31 3.23 17.49
CA TYR A 49 0.48 2.21 18.12
C TYR A 49 0.81 2.03 19.61
N GLU A 50 2.08 2.08 19.99
CA GLU A 50 2.54 1.99 21.40
C GLU A 50 2.01 3.14 22.28
N LYS A 51 1.65 4.29 21.68
CA LYS A 51 0.94 5.38 22.36
C LYS A 51 -0.55 5.07 22.60
N GLY A 52 -1.04 3.94 22.10
CA GLY A 52 -2.43 3.52 22.17
C GLY A 52 -3.29 4.00 20.98
N ASN A 53 -2.69 4.66 20.00
CA ASN A 53 -3.40 5.20 18.85
C ASN A 53 -3.88 4.09 17.89
N TYR A 54 -4.90 4.42 17.10
CA TYR A 54 -5.28 3.64 15.92
C TYR A 54 -4.43 4.09 14.75
N VAL A 55 -3.83 3.15 14.00
CA VAL A 55 -2.86 3.51 12.96
C VAL A 55 -3.26 2.88 11.63
N ILE A 56 -3.35 3.72 10.61
CA ILE A 56 -3.62 3.30 9.22
C ILE A 56 -2.61 4.01 8.32
N ALA A 57 -1.85 3.24 7.55
CA ALA A 57 -0.99 3.75 6.49
C ALA A 57 -1.48 3.24 5.15
N GLY A 58 -1.58 4.11 4.15
CA GLY A 58 -2.04 3.73 2.81
C GLY A 58 -1.41 4.57 1.72
N GLY A 59 -1.38 4.02 0.51
CA GLY A 59 -0.86 4.67 -0.68
C GLY A 59 -0.11 3.70 -1.59
N ASP A 60 0.79 4.26 -2.40
CA ASP A 60 1.64 3.51 -3.30
C ASP A 60 2.92 3.06 -2.58
N PHE A 61 3.04 1.75 -2.35
CA PHE A 61 4.21 1.15 -1.71
C PHE A 61 5.36 0.93 -2.69
N ASN A 62 5.11 0.96 -4.01
CA ASN A 62 6.06 0.55 -5.05
C ASN A 62 6.68 -0.84 -4.80
N GLN A 63 5.96 -1.66 -4.07
CA GLN A 63 6.25 -3.04 -3.73
C GLN A 63 4.94 -3.83 -3.76
N THR A 64 4.98 -5.05 -4.25
CA THR A 64 3.80 -5.92 -4.26
C THR A 64 3.52 -6.48 -2.87
N PHE A 65 2.27 -6.74 -2.59
CA PHE A 65 1.85 -7.42 -1.36
C PHE A 65 2.14 -8.93 -1.41
N PRO A 66 2.21 -9.62 -0.26
CA PRO A 66 2.50 -11.04 -0.21
C PRO A 66 1.58 -11.86 -1.11
N GLY A 67 2.14 -12.73 -1.95
CA GLY A 67 1.41 -13.64 -2.83
C GLY A 67 0.83 -13.01 -4.10
N THR A 68 0.91 -11.70 -4.30
CA THR A 68 0.25 -11.04 -5.46
C THR A 68 1.04 -11.12 -6.76
N LEU A 69 2.34 -11.44 -6.72
CA LEU A 69 3.14 -11.67 -7.93
C LEU A 69 2.66 -12.86 -8.76
N GLU A 70 2.06 -13.87 -8.14
CA GLU A 70 1.50 -15.02 -8.86
C GLU A 70 0.30 -14.60 -9.72
N LYS A 71 -0.47 -13.64 -9.25
CA LYS A 71 -1.66 -13.11 -9.94
C LYS A 71 -1.31 -12.06 -11.01
N TYR A 72 -0.32 -11.24 -10.72
CA TYR A 72 0.19 -10.20 -11.62
C TYR A 72 1.68 -10.43 -11.90
N PRO A 73 2.03 -11.50 -12.66
CA PRO A 73 3.41 -11.83 -12.91
C PRO A 73 4.11 -10.80 -13.78
N VAL A 74 5.41 -10.64 -13.57
CA VAL A 74 6.24 -9.78 -14.42
C VAL A 74 6.31 -10.41 -15.82
N LYS A 75 5.79 -9.70 -16.82
CA LYS A 75 5.74 -10.15 -18.23
C LYS A 75 7.08 -9.96 -18.94
N ASP A 76 7.74 -8.86 -18.65
CA ASP A 76 9.04 -8.52 -19.22
C ASP A 76 10.01 -8.05 -18.13
N PRO A 77 10.99 -8.88 -17.74
CA PRO A 77 11.94 -8.55 -16.68
C PRO A 77 12.94 -7.44 -17.06
N SER A 78 12.98 -7.00 -18.31
CA SER A 78 13.75 -5.81 -18.72
C SER A 78 13.10 -4.49 -18.32
N LEU A 79 11.81 -4.53 -17.95
CA LEU A 79 11.07 -3.39 -17.47
C LEU A 79 11.18 -3.26 -15.94
N TRP A 80 10.46 -2.29 -15.38
CA TRP A 80 10.44 -2.10 -13.94
C TRP A 80 9.84 -3.31 -13.21
N ILE A 81 10.56 -3.78 -12.20
CA ILE A 81 10.12 -4.89 -11.33
C ILE A 81 9.88 -4.34 -9.92
N PRO A 82 8.69 -4.50 -9.35
CA PRO A 82 8.42 -4.08 -7.98
C PRO A 82 9.19 -4.95 -6.98
N GLY A 83 9.58 -4.37 -5.85
CA GLY A 83 9.96 -5.15 -4.68
C GLY A 83 8.77 -5.94 -4.13
N VAL A 84 9.02 -6.79 -3.15
CA VAL A 84 7.98 -7.57 -2.45
C VAL A 84 7.95 -7.15 -0.98
N LEU A 85 6.76 -6.85 -0.47
CA LEU A 85 6.51 -6.68 0.96
C LEU A 85 6.39 -8.07 1.59
N GLU A 86 7.31 -8.42 2.47
CA GLU A 86 7.24 -9.67 3.19
C GLU A 86 6.32 -9.54 4.41
N GLN A 87 5.52 -10.57 4.71
CA GLN A 87 4.58 -10.55 5.86
C GLN A 87 5.32 -10.32 7.18
N GLU A 88 6.54 -10.81 7.31
CA GLU A 88 7.42 -10.68 8.47
C GLU A 88 7.88 -9.24 8.74
N LEU A 89 7.67 -8.36 7.78
CA LEU A 89 7.88 -6.92 7.94
C LEU A 89 6.99 -6.32 9.03
N LEU A 90 5.79 -6.85 9.19
CA LEU A 90 4.82 -6.35 10.15
C LEU A 90 4.97 -7.07 11.50
N PRO A 91 4.86 -6.34 12.63
CA PRO A 91 4.75 -6.95 13.94
C PRO A 91 3.49 -7.82 14.05
N GLU A 92 3.46 -8.69 15.05
CA GLU A 92 2.30 -9.56 15.32
C GLU A 92 1.00 -8.74 15.45
N GLY A 93 -0.06 -9.22 14.81
CA GLY A 93 -1.39 -8.63 14.82
C GLY A 93 -1.61 -7.49 13.82
N TRP A 94 -0.56 -6.99 13.17
CA TRP A 94 -0.70 -6.03 12.08
C TRP A 94 -1.05 -6.74 10.77
N SER A 95 -1.69 -6.02 9.86
CA SER A 95 -2.13 -6.60 8.59
C SER A 95 -1.82 -5.69 7.41
N PHE A 96 -1.34 -6.29 6.31
CA PHE A 96 -1.51 -5.71 4.99
C PHE A 96 -2.96 -5.87 4.56
N VAL A 97 -3.53 -4.81 3.97
CA VAL A 97 -4.92 -4.79 3.48
C VAL A 97 -4.91 -4.29 2.04
N TYR A 98 -5.34 -5.15 1.14
CA TYR A 98 -5.42 -4.89 -0.29
C TYR A 98 -6.52 -5.75 -0.91
N ASP A 99 -6.98 -5.38 -2.09
CA ASP A 99 -7.89 -6.19 -2.89
C ASP A 99 -7.19 -6.53 -4.21
N ASP A 100 -7.03 -7.81 -4.46
CA ASP A 100 -6.34 -8.33 -5.62
C ASP A 100 -7.28 -8.71 -6.78
N SER A 101 -8.57 -8.38 -6.69
CA SER A 101 -9.57 -8.68 -7.71
C SER A 101 -9.27 -8.00 -9.05
N VAL A 102 -8.72 -6.79 -8.99
CA VAL A 102 -8.22 -6.03 -10.15
C VAL A 102 -6.85 -5.44 -9.83
N PRO A 103 -6.00 -5.16 -10.85
CA PRO A 103 -4.70 -4.53 -10.59
C PRO A 103 -4.88 -3.10 -10.09
N SER A 104 -4.04 -2.68 -9.16
CA SER A 104 -4.04 -1.30 -8.67
C SER A 104 -3.23 -0.34 -9.52
N CYS A 105 -2.27 -0.86 -10.29
CA CYS A 105 -1.39 -0.06 -11.14
C CYS A 105 -1.07 -0.76 -12.45
N ARG A 106 -0.76 0.02 -13.50
CA ARG A 106 -0.16 -0.43 -14.74
C ARG A 106 1.17 0.26 -14.98
N LEU A 107 2.06 -0.38 -15.71
CA LEU A 107 3.30 0.28 -16.14
C LEU A 107 2.99 1.42 -17.12
N ASN A 108 3.56 2.59 -16.84
CA ASN A 108 3.36 3.81 -17.65
C ASN A 108 4.57 4.08 -18.56
N ASN A 109 4.95 3.07 -19.37
CA ASN A 109 6.09 3.15 -20.30
C ASN A 109 5.68 3.51 -21.73
N GLN A 110 4.39 3.49 -22.02
CA GLN A 110 3.80 3.82 -23.34
C GLN A 110 2.37 4.35 -23.18
N PRO A 111 1.80 4.99 -24.22
CA PRO A 111 0.38 5.36 -24.20
C PRO A 111 -0.50 4.14 -23.90
N TYR A 112 -1.48 4.33 -23.05
CA TYR A 112 -2.35 3.23 -22.62
C TYR A 112 -3.32 2.83 -23.73
N ASP A 113 -3.38 1.54 -24.02
CA ASP A 113 -4.41 0.87 -24.81
C ASP A 113 -4.99 -0.27 -23.98
N ALA A 114 -6.29 -0.20 -23.70
CA ALA A 114 -7.00 -1.23 -22.93
C ALA A 114 -7.02 -2.61 -23.60
N ASN A 115 -6.76 -2.68 -24.90
CA ASN A 115 -6.71 -3.93 -25.69
C ASN A 115 -5.29 -4.49 -25.80
N ASP A 116 -4.28 -3.78 -25.29
CA ASP A 116 -2.91 -4.26 -25.33
C ASP A 116 -2.65 -5.28 -24.21
N GLU A 117 -2.70 -6.55 -24.57
CA GLU A 117 -2.40 -7.67 -23.67
C GLU A 117 -0.96 -7.65 -23.12
N ALA A 118 -0.05 -6.91 -23.75
CA ALA A 118 1.33 -6.75 -23.28
C ALA A 118 1.45 -5.77 -22.10
N THR A 119 0.42 -4.96 -21.82
CA THR A 119 0.43 -4.04 -20.68
C THR A 119 0.77 -4.78 -19.39
N GLN A 120 1.82 -4.34 -18.71
CA GLN A 120 2.22 -4.87 -17.41
C GLN A 120 1.36 -4.24 -16.32
N HIS A 121 0.74 -5.09 -15.52
CA HIS A 121 -0.07 -4.69 -14.37
C HIS A 121 0.61 -5.10 -13.06
N TYR A 122 0.28 -4.36 -11.99
CA TYR A 122 0.82 -4.55 -10.64
C TYR A 122 -0.27 -4.39 -9.59
N LEU A 123 0.00 -4.92 -8.40
CA LEU A 123 -0.74 -4.60 -7.19
C LEU A 123 0.23 -4.03 -6.15
N ILE A 124 0.31 -2.70 -6.08
CA ILE A 124 1.28 -1.95 -5.27
C ILE A 124 0.62 -0.87 -4.39
N ASP A 125 -0.69 -0.72 -4.50
CA ASP A 125 -1.49 0.20 -3.70
C ASP A 125 -2.36 -0.56 -2.68
N GLY A 126 -2.41 -0.09 -1.46
CA GLY A 126 -3.17 -0.71 -0.38
C GLY A 126 -2.88 -0.04 0.96
N PHE A 127 -3.06 -0.80 2.05
CA PHE A 127 -2.97 -0.27 3.40
C PHE A 127 -2.19 -1.21 4.33
N ILE A 128 -1.70 -0.62 5.43
CA ILE A 128 -1.28 -1.33 6.65
C ILE A 128 -2.19 -0.83 7.77
N ILE A 129 -2.74 -1.74 8.57
CA ILE A 129 -3.58 -1.40 9.72
C ILE A 129 -3.03 -2.01 11.01
N SER A 130 -3.18 -1.28 12.11
CA SER A 130 -2.80 -1.75 13.45
C SER A 130 -3.82 -2.75 14.02
N PRO A 131 -3.43 -3.58 15.03
CA PRO A 131 -4.30 -4.62 15.59
C PRO A 131 -5.64 -4.14 16.15
N ASN A 132 -5.71 -2.88 16.56
CA ASN A 132 -6.91 -2.23 17.10
C ASN A 132 -7.82 -1.60 16.04
N VAL A 133 -7.50 -1.79 14.75
CA VAL A 133 -8.33 -1.44 13.59
C VAL A 133 -8.89 -2.72 12.99
N GLU A 134 -10.21 -2.81 12.87
CA GLU A 134 -10.92 -3.95 12.28
C GLU A 134 -11.27 -3.65 10.83
N LEU A 135 -10.81 -4.50 9.92
CA LEU A 135 -11.19 -4.42 8.50
C LEU A 135 -12.65 -4.87 8.32
N LEU A 136 -13.46 -4.04 7.68
CA LEU A 136 -14.83 -4.38 7.26
C LEU A 136 -14.89 -4.73 5.78
N SER A 137 -14.23 -3.94 4.92
CA SER A 137 -14.10 -4.22 3.50
C SER A 137 -12.92 -3.47 2.89
N VAL A 138 -12.38 -4.01 1.81
CA VAL A 138 -11.41 -3.35 0.93
C VAL A 138 -11.79 -3.65 -0.52
N ASN A 139 -11.69 -2.65 -1.40
CA ASN A 139 -11.99 -2.81 -2.83
C ASN A 139 -11.03 -1.96 -3.66
N THR A 140 -10.48 -2.53 -4.71
CA THR A 140 -9.82 -1.78 -5.78
C THR A 140 -10.86 -1.40 -6.83
N LEU A 141 -11.07 -0.10 -7.03
CA LEU A 141 -12.11 0.41 -7.93
C LEU A 141 -11.58 0.43 -9.35
N ASP A 142 -11.97 -0.54 -10.16
CA ASP A 142 -11.61 -0.56 -11.58
C ASP A 142 -12.14 0.67 -12.31
N LYS A 143 -11.24 1.57 -12.68
CA LYS A 143 -11.53 2.76 -13.52
C LYS A 143 -10.99 2.60 -14.94
N GLY A 144 -10.57 1.38 -15.31
CA GLY A 144 -10.02 1.07 -16.62
C GLY A 144 -8.77 1.89 -16.96
N PHE A 145 -8.08 2.42 -15.96
CA PHE A 145 -6.89 3.27 -16.13
C PHE A 145 -7.07 4.47 -17.10
N VAL A 146 -8.29 4.97 -17.24
CA VAL A 146 -8.63 6.03 -18.21
C VAL A 146 -8.01 7.38 -17.82
N PHE A 147 -7.93 7.66 -16.51
CA PHE A 147 -7.47 8.96 -15.99
C PHE A 147 -6.13 8.91 -15.26
N SER A 148 -5.67 7.72 -14.93
CA SER A 148 -4.43 7.50 -14.15
C SER A 148 -3.87 6.11 -14.48
N ASP A 149 -2.59 5.92 -14.29
CA ASP A 149 -1.94 4.61 -14.29
C ASP A 149 -2.16 3.83 -12.98
N HIS A 150 -2.89 4.43 -12.02
CA HIS A 150 -3.36 3.75 -10.81
C HIS A 150 -4.90 3.74 -10.72
N ASN A 151 -5.43 2.65 -10.19
CA ASN A 151 -6.82 2.51 -9.76
C ASN A 151 -6.95 2.89 -8.27
N PRO A 152 -8.03 3.60 -7.86
CA PRO A 152 -8.25 3.90 -6.46
C PRO A 152 -8.50 2.64 -5.63
N VAL A 153 -7.97 2.61 -4.41
CA VAL A 153 -8.28 1.57 -3.42
C VAL A 153 -9.03 2.20 -2.25
N GLU A 154 -10.18 1.66 -1.92
CA GLU A 154 -10.99 2.10 -0.79
C GLU A 154 -11.03 1.03 0.30
N MET A 155 -11.13 1.46 1.56
CA MET A 155 -11.23 0.58 2.71
C MET A 155 -12.24 1.11 3.71
N ASN A 156 -13.07 0.22 4.26
CA ASN A 156 -13.93 0.51 5.39
C ASN A 156 -13.42 -0.23 6.62
N VAL A 157 -13.32 0.49 7.73
CA VAL A 157 -12.79 -0.04 8.99
C VAL A 157 -13.65 0.36 10.18
N LYS A 158 -13.45 -0.36 11.27
CA LYS A 158 -13.98 -0.02 12.60
C LYS A 158 -12.82 0.08 13.59
N LEU A 159 -12.82 1.12 14.41
CA LEU A 159 -11.90 1.27 15.53
C LEU A 159 -12.43 0.45 16.73
N LYS A 160 -11.55 -0.36 17.36
CA LYS A 160 -11.89 -1.24 18.49
C LYS A 160 -11.66 -0.58 19.83
#